data_18b86ffdb22e148d9befc1f299d8554a
#
_entry.id   18b86ffdb22e148d9befc1f299d8554a
#
_cell.length_a   1.000
_cell.length_b   1.000
_cell.length_c   1.000
_cell.angle_alpha   90.00
_cell.angle_beta   90.00
_cell.angle_gamma   90.00
#
_symmetry.space_group_name_H-M   'P 1'
#
loop_
_entity.id
_entity.type
_entity.pdbx_description
1 polymer ?
#
loop_
_entity_poly.entity_id
_entity_poly.type
_entity_poly.pdbx_seq_one_letter_code
_entity_poly.pdbx_strand_id
1 'polypeptide(L)'
;MTVVLGLGSNKPWQQYSSIELLVKAVRALKALLHDIRFSSVYESAPMYVTDQAAFCNMVVAGRAEDSLSPHDLLDQIHKIEASLGRDRSREIRNGPRSIDIDIEFFGNKKIRFSDSQNPLKSLEIPHPRLNERPFVLIPLLEILNKSADNVDSTLYAHKEEFMQMLKVTGSDGVVKILDAEAFEKSV
;
A
#
# COMPACT_ATOMS: atom_id res chain seq x y z
N MET A 1 -9.85 -7.56 12.12
CA MET A 1 -9.36 -6.15 12.24
C MET A 1 -9.16 -5.56 10.85
N THR A 2 -9.48 -4.26 10.66
CA THR A 2 -9.26 -3.56 9.37
C THR A 2 -7.77 -3.29 9.15
N VAL A 3 -7.30 -3.58 7.93
CA VAL A 3 -5.92 -3.33 7.48
C VAL A 3 -5.96 -2.48 6.23
N VAL A 4 -5.05 -1.53 6.14
CA VAL A 4 -4.82 -0.71 4.95
C VAL A 4 -3.37 -0.91 4.51
N LEU A 5 -3.18 -1.28 3.25
CA LEU A 5 -1.89 -1.51 2.62
C LEU A 5 -1.71 -0.54 1.45
N GLY A 6 -0.57 0.14 1.40
CA GLY A 6 -0.11 0.86 0.23
C GLY A 6 0.72 -0.06 -0.66
N LEU A 7 0.40 -0.15 -1.94
CA LEU A 7 1.15 -0.93 -2.93
C LEU A 7 1.77 0.00 -3.96
N GLY A 8 3.05 -0.23 -4.29
CA GLY A 8 3.77 0.52 -5.31
C GLY A 8 4.68 -0.35 -6.16
N SER A 9 4.79 -0.05 -7.45
CA SER A 9 5.71 -0.73 -8.38
C SER A 9 6.19 0.25 -9.45
N ASN A 10 7.49 0.24 -9.77
CA ASN A 10 8.04 1.03 -10.88
C ASN A 10 9.13 0.31 -11.68
N LYS A 11 9.31 -1.00 -11.44
CA LYS A 11 10.29 -1.83 -12.12
C LYS A 11 9.65 -3.13 -12.59
N PRO A 12 9.55 -3.38 -13.90
CA PRO A 12 9.09 -4.68 -14.42
C PRO A 12 9.94 -5.83 -13.87
N TRP A 13 9.33 -6.99 -13.73
CA TRP A 13 10.04 -8.21 -13.33
C TRP A 13 9.62 -9.39 -14.18
N GLN A 14 10.57 -10.11 -14.75
CA GLN A 14 10.33 -11.12 -15.78
C GLN A 14 9.49 -10.54 -16.93
N GLN A 15 8.38 -11.18 -17.29
CA GLN A 15 7.43 -10.69 -18.31
C GLN A 15 6.35 -9.75 -17.76
N TYR A 16 6.37 -9.44 -16.46
CA TYR A 16 5.29 -8.68 -15.80
C TYR A 16 5.60 -7.20 -15.73
N SER A 17 4.68 -6.39 -16.21
CA SER A 17 4.64 -4.94 -16.00
C SER A 17 4.34 -4.57 -14.55
N SER A 18 4.54 -3.31 -14.17
CA SER A 18 4.20 -2.80 -12.85
C SER A 18 2.72 -3.04 -12.48
N ILE A 19 1.79 -2.87 -13.40
CA ILE A 19 0.36 -3.11 -13.16
C ILE A 19 0.11 -4.61 -12.92
N GLU A 20 0.69 -5.49 -13.71
CA GLU A 20 0.53 -6.94 -13.53
C GLU A 20 1.14 -7.43 -12.21
N LEU A 21 2.23 -6.78 -11.74
CA LEU A 21 2.79 -7.06 -10.42
C LEU A 21 1.85 -6.63 -9.28
N LEU A 22 1.16 -5.49 -9.42
CA LEU A 22 0.09 -5.08 -8.49
C LEU A 22 -1.06 -6.09 -8.48
N VAL A 23 -1.51 -6.57 -9.64
CA VAL A 23 -2.54 -7.63 -9.74
C VAL A 23 -2.11 -8.90 -9.00
N LYS A 24 -0.88 -9.35 -9.21
CA LYS A 24 -0.34 -10.54 -8.53
C LYS A 24 -0.24 -10.33 -7.00
N ALA A 25 0.18 -9.15 -6.57
CA ALA A 25 0.24 -8.81 -5.15
C ALA A 25 -1.16 -8.84 -4.52
N VAL A 26 -2.16 -8.23 -5.15
CA VAL A 26 -3.56 -8.27 -4.66
C VAL A 26 -4.10 -9.70 -4.61
N ARG A 27 -3.82 -10.54 -5.61
CA ARG A 27 -4.19 -11.96 -5.58
C ARG A 27 -3.58 -12.69 -4.39
N ALA A 28 -2.30 -12.46 -4.09
CA ALA A 28 -1.64 -13.06 -2.93
C ALA A 28 -2.23 -12.55 -1.59
N LEU A 29 -2.56 -11.27 -1.51
CA LEU A 29 -3.18 -10.67 -0.33
C LEU A 29 -4.59 -11.20 -0.04
N LYS A 30 -5.34 -11.70 -1.04
CA LYS A 30 -6.63 -12.38 -0.84
C LYS A 30 -6.54 -13.64 0.03
N ALA A 31 -5.36 -14.23 0.18
CA ALA A 31 -5.14 -15.35 1.10
C ALA A 31 -4.94 -14.91 2.56
N LEU A 32 -4.68 -13.63 2.80
CA LEU A 32 -4.40 -13.07 4.14
C LEU A 32 -5.52 -12.17 4.66
N LEU A 33 -6.30 -11.58 3.74
CA LEU A 33 -7.32 -10.59 4.06
C LEU A 33 -8.66 -10.97 3.44
N HIS A 34 -9.74 -10.68 4.17
CA HIS A 34 -11.12 -10.82 3.72
C HIS A 34 -11.73 -9.47 3.37
N ASP A 35 -12.88 -9.45 2.70
CA ASP A 35 -13.64 -8.25 2.34
C ASP A 35 -12.75 -7.19 1.67
N ILE A 36 -11.85 -7.66 0.81
CA ILE A 36 -10.86 -6.79 0.16
C ILE A 36 -11.55 -5.78 -0.75
N ARG A 37 -11.12 -4.54 -0.61
CA ARG A 37 -11.41 -3.41 -1.49
C ARG A 37 -10.11 -2.81 -1.93
N PHE A 38 -10.07 -2.33 -3.15
CA PHE A 38 -8.91 -1.66 -3.70
C PHE A 38 -9.31 -0.41 -4.49
N SER A 39 -8.39 0.52 -4.50
CA SER A 39 -8.53 1.76 -5.27
C SER A 39 -8.27 1.52 -6.75
N SER A 40 -8.49 2.53 -7.54
CA SER A 40 -7.88 2.71 -8.86
C SER A 40 -6.35 2.68 -8.74
N VAL A 41 -5.65 2.47 -9.88
CA VAL A 41 -4.20 2.61 -9.96
C VAL A 41 -3.86 4.04 -10.34
N TYR A 42 -2.90 4.61 -9.64
CA TYR A 42 -2.42 5.98 -9.83
C TYR A 42 -0.93 5.98 -10.18
N GLU A 43 -0.54 6.84 -11.11
CA GLU A 43 0.85 7.12 -11.38
C GLU A 43 1.32 8.30 -10.53
N SER A 44 2.55 8.21 -10.01
CA SER A 44 3.22 9.32 -9.35
C SER A 44 4.71 9.38 -9.68
N ALA A 45 5.27 10.59 -9.66
CA ALA A 45 6.71 10.76 -9.73
C ALA A 45 7.40 10.17 -8.49
N PRO A 46 8.66 9.70 -8.60
CA PRO A 46 9.45 9.28 -7.45
C PRO A 46 9.72 10.44 -6.48
N MET A 47 9.53 10.20 -5.16
CA MET A 47 9.69 11.26 -4.15
C MET A 47 11.14 11.59 -3.78
N TYR A 48 12.05 10.61 -3.81
CA TYR A 48 13.38 10.75 -3.21
C TYR A 48 14.51 10.61 -4.22
N VAL A 49 14.60 9.49 -4.89
CA VAL A 49 15.51 9.26 -6.00
C VAL A 49 14.74 9.53 -7.28
N THR A 50 14.99 10.65 -7.94
CA THR A 50 14.18 11.12 -9.08
C THR A 50 14.59 10.51 -10.40
N ASP A 51 15.81 9.98 -10.52
CA ASP A 51 16.31 9.31 -11.73
C ASP A 51 15.86 7.85 -11.77
N GLN A 52 14.54 7.66 -11.88
CA GLN A 52 13.88 6.35 -12.04
C GLN A 52 12.49 6.54 -12.65
N ALA A 53 11.89 5.44 -13.12
CA ALA A 53 10.53 5.46 -13.66
C ALA A 53 9.49 5.89 -12.63
N ALA A 54 8.39 6.47 -13.10
CA ALA A 54 7.21 6.76 -12.29
C ALA A 54 6.66 5.47 -11.64
N PHE A 55 6.03 5.63 -10.48
CA PHE A 55 5.42 4.53 -9.76
C PHE A 55 3.96 4.35 -10.15
N CYS A 56 3.54 3.09 -10.32
CA CYS A 56 2.13 2.71 -10.26
C CYS A 56 1.79 2.41 -8.79
N ASN A 57 0.86 3.16 -8.21
CA ASN A 57 0.46 3.04 -6.81
C ASN A 57 -1.02 2.71 -6.68
N MET A 58 -1.37 1.98 -5.64
CA MET A 58 -2.75 1.74 -5.24
C MET A 58 -2.84 1.46 -3.74
N VAL A 59 -4.04 1.50 -3.20
CA VAL A 59 -4.34 1.09 -1.84
C VAL A 59 -5.27 -0.12 -1.84
N VAL A 60 -4.99 -1.02 -0.92
CA VAL A 60 -5.86 -2.15 -0.58
C VAL A 60 -6.33 -1.98 0.86
N ALA A 61 -7.63 -2.08 1.09
CA ALA A 61 -8.23 -2.19 2.41
C ALA A 61 -8.93 -3.53 2.53
N GLY A 62 -8.79 -4.18 3.68
CA GLY A 62 -9.42 -5.48 3.94
C GLY A 62 -9.47 -5.79 5.43
N ARG A 63 -9.96 -6.96 5.77
CA ARG A 63 -10.04 -7.43 7.15
C ARG A 63 -9.09 -8.60 7.37
N ALA A 64 -8.22 -8.45 8.36
CA ALA A 64 -7.39 -9.55 8.86
C ALA A 64 -8.13 -10.33 9.95
N GLU A 65 -7.85 -11.63 10.04
CA GLU A 65 -8.25 -12.44 11.19
C GLU A 65 -7.65 -11.87 12.48
N ASP A 66 -8.36 -12.02 13.60
CA ASP A 66 -7.91 -11.47 14.88
C ASP A 66 -6.64 -12.14 15.41
N SER A 67 -6.35 -13.35 14.94
CA SER A 67 -5.11 -14.09 15.21
C SER A 67 -3.89 -13.56 14.46
N LEU A 68 -4.06 -12.83 13.35
CA LEU A 68 -2.96 -12.28 12.55
C LEU A 68 -2.40 -11.03 13.23
N SER A 69 -1.18 -11.12 13.72
CA SER A 69 -0.50 -9.96 14.28
C SER A 69 0.07 -9.04 13.18
N PRO A 70 0.31 -7.74 13.46
CA PRO A 70 0.97 -6.84 12.52
C PRO A 70 2.35 -7.31 12.07
N HIS A 71 3.13 -7.96 12.95
CA HIS A 71 4.44 -8.51 12.60
C HIS A 71 4.32 -9.77 11.72
N ASP A 72 3.34 -10.64 11.98
CA ASP A 72 3.09 -11.79 11.12
C ASP A 72 2.65 -11.33 9.73
N LEU A 73 1.80 -10.30 9.65
CA LEU A 73 1.43 -9.68 8.37
C LEU A 73 2.65 -9.12 7.64
N LEU A 74 3.54 -8.40 8.34
CA LEU A 74 4.79 -7.89 7.76
C LEU A 74 5.66 -9.02 7.18
N ASP A 75 5.80 -10.13 7.92
CA ASP A 75 6.54 -11.30 7.45
C ASP A 75 5.91 -11.94 6.20
N GLN A 76 4.57 -12.00 6.12
CA GLN A 76 3.88 -12.48 4.92
C GLN A 76 4.04 -11.52 3.74
N ILE A 77 3.96 -10.22 3.98
CA ILE A 77 4.21 -9.18 2.97
C ILE A 77 5.61 -9.36 2.38
N HIS A 78 6.64 -9.53 3.20
CA HIS A 78 8.01 -9.75 2.71
C HIS A 78 8.14 -11.00 1.84
N LYS A 79 7.41 -12.08 2.15
CA LYS A 79 7.36 -13.28 1.31
C LYS A 79 6.68 -13.02 -0.03
N ILE A 80 5.57 -12.27 -0.03
CA ILE A 80 4.89 -11.86 -1.26
C ILE A 80 5.82 -11.02 -2.13
N GLU A 81 6.45 -9.99 -1.57
CA GLU A 81 7.40 -9.13 -2.27
C GLU A 81 8.57 -9.92 -2.88
N ALA A 82 9.16 -10.82 -2.11
CA ALA A 82 10.26 -11.68 -2.58
C ALA A 82 9.80 -12.58 -3.74
N SER A 83 8.59 -13.15 -3.66
CA SER A 83 8.01 -14.00 -4.73
C SER A 83 7.73 -13.23 -6.03
N LEU A 84 7.60 -11.90 -5.93
CA LEU A 84 7.37 -10.96 -7.03
C LEU A 84 8.64 -10.21 -7.45
N GLY A 85 9.81 -10.75 -7.10
CA GLY A 85 11.10 -10.29 -7.59
C GLY A 85 11.76 -9.17 -6.80
N ARG A 86 11.26 -8.85 -5.60
CA ARG A 86 11.92 -7.90 -4.71
C ARG A 86 13.12 -8.54 -4.03
N ASP A 87 14.29 -7.96 -4.23
CA ASP A 87 15.53 -8.37 -3.56
C ASP A 87 16.08 -7.22 -2.72
N ARG A 88 15.65 -7.14 -1.47
CA ARG A 88 16.04 -6.08 -0.52
C ARG A 88 17.54 -6.06 -0.21
N SER A 89 18.28 -7.14 -0.51
CA SER A 89 19.74 -7.21 -0.31
C SER A 89 20.53 -6.49 -1.40
N ARG A 90 19.92 -6.30 -2.58
CA ARG A 90 20.53 -5.68 -3.77
C ARG A 90 19.92 -4.33 -4.13
N GLU A 91 18.80 -3.97 -3.53
CA GLU A 91 18.10 -2.74 -3.84
C GLU A 91 18.65 -1.56 -3.05
N ILE A 92 18.83 -0.43 -3.71
CA ILE A 92 19.15 0.83 -3.04
C ILE A 92 17.90 1.38 -2.33
N ARG A 93 18.10 2.03 -1.20
CA ARG A 93 17.00 2.66 -0.46
C ARG A 93 16.28 3.68 -1.34
N ASN A 94 14.95 3.59 -1.40
CA ASN A 94 14.06 4.41 -2.25
C ASN A 94 14.32 4.28 -3.76
N GLY A 95 15.06 3.26 -4.19
CA GLY A 95 15.32 2.98 -5.60
C GLY A 95 14.18 2.24 -6.31
N PRO A 96 14.39 1.86 -7.59
CA PRO A 96 13.40 1.12 -8.38
C PRO A 96 13.13 -0.27 -7.77
N ARG A 97 11.86 -0.67 -7.74
CA ARG A 97 11.44 -1.96 -7.16
C ARG A 97 10.27 -2.57 -7.91
N SER A 98 10.30 -3.90 -7.97
CA SER A 98 9.22 -4.66 -8.63
C SER A 98 7.89 -4.50 -7.91
N ILE A 99 7.91 -4.54 -6.58
CA ILE A 99 6.74 -4.35 -5.72
C ILE A 99 7.18 -3.82 -4.35
N ASP A 100 6.39 -2.96 -3.76
CA ASP A 100 6.50 -2.46 -2.40
C ASP A 100 5.14 -2.53 -1.74
N ILE A 101 5.05 -3.10 -0.54
CA ILE A 101 3.80 -3.21 0.20
C ILE A 101 4.03 -2.69 1.61
N ASP A 102 3.51 -1.52 1.90
CA ASP A 102 3.58 -0.88 3.22
C ASP A 102 2.29 -1.10 4.02
N ILE A 103 2.40 -1.37 5.33
CA ILE A 103 1.27 -1.37 6.25
C ILE A 103 1.00 0.08 6.67
N GLU A 104 -0.03 0.69 6.11
CA GLU A 104 -0.40 2.07 6.40
C GLU A 104 -1.23 2.15 7.69
N PHE A 105 -2.14 1.15 7.91
CA PHE A 105 -3.04 1.08 9.04
C PHE A 105 -3.32 -0.37 9.45
N PHE A 106 -3.49 -0.60 10.76
CA PHE A 106 -3.90 -1.90 11.31
C PHE A 106 -4.85 -1.72 12.50
N GLY A 107 -6.14 -1.66 12.23
CA GLY A 107 -7.16 -1.32 13.22
C GLY A 107 -6.81 -0.02 13.96
N ASN A 108 -7.02 0.00 15.27
CA ASN A 108 -6.61 1.13 16.12
C ASN A 108 -5.21 0.95 16.73
N LYS A 109 -4.39 0.04 16.19
CA LYS A 109 -3.07 -0.23 16.77
C LYS A 109 -2.11 0.92 16.48
N LYS A 110 -1.39 1.32 17.51
CA LYS A 110 -0.24 2.21 17.41
C LYS A 110 0.99 1.41 17.82
N ILE A 111 1.90 1.21 16.86
CA ILE A 111 3.12 0.40 17.06
C ILE A 111 4.30 1.27 16.68
N ARG A 112 5.31 1.25 17.53
CA ARG A 112 6.64 1.77 17.21
C ARG A 112 7.65 0.74 17.70
N PHE A 113 8.07 -0.13 16.79
CA PHE A 113 9.06 -1.16 17.04
C PHE A 113 10.24 -0.99 16.07
N SER A 114 11.44 -0.88 16.63
CA SER A 114 12.69 -0.78 15.87
C SER A 114 13.61 -1.92 16.27
N ASP A 115 14.01 -2.73 15.31
CA ASP A 115 15.00 -3.79 15.47
C ASP A 115 16.32 -3.36 14.80
N SER A 116 17.32 -3.05 15.60
CA SER A 116 18.62 -2.61 15.11
C SER A 116 19.46 -3.74 14.49
N GLN A 117 19.17 -5.00 14.87
CA GLN A 117 19.87 -6.18 14.34
C GLN A 117 19.21 -6.68 13.05
N ASN A 118 17.89 -6.52 12.92
CA ASN A 118 17.15 -6.88 11.73
C ASN A 118 16.15 -5.77 11.35
N PRO A 119 16.61 -4.73 10.61
CA PRO A 119 15.75 -3.60 10.22
C PRO A 119 14.46 -4.00 9.47
N LEU A 120 14.42 -5.17 8.84
CA LEU A 120 13.23 -5.69 8.16
C LEU A 120 12.09 -6.05 9.12
N LYS A 121 12.38 -6.26 10.41
CA LYS A 121 11.39 -6.47 11.46
C LYS A 121 10.88 -5.19 12.09
N SER A 122 11.50 -4.05 11.79
CA SER A 122 11.04 -2.76 12.29
C SER A 122 9.66 -2.44 11.71
N LEU A 123 8.76 -1.96 12.57
CA LEU A 123 7.37 -1.70 12.21
C LEU A 123 6.86 -0.47 12.95
N GLU A 124 6.32 0.49 12.21
CA GLU A 124 5.62 1.64 12.77
C GLU A 124 4.23 1.76 12.14
N ILE A 125 3.19 1.77 12.96
CA ILE A 125 1.78 1.84 12.58
C ILE A 125 1.10 2.94 13.41
N PRO A 126 0.36 3.86 12.80
CA PRO A 126 0.24 4.13 11.36
C PRO A 126 1.60 4.41 10.73
N HIS A 127 1.69 4.23 9.40
CA HIS A 127 2.96 4.46 8.71
C HIS A 127 3.48 5.88 8.96
N PRO A 128 4.75 6.07 9.41
CA PRO A 128 5.23 7.34 9.95
C PRO A 128 5.21 8.51 8.96
N ARG A 129 5.18 8.22 7.65
CA ARG A 129 5.15 9.23 6.57
C ARG A 129 3.83 9.24 5.81
N LEU A 130 2.74 8.74 6.40
CA LEU A 130 1.43 8.72 5.74
C LEU A 130 0.99 10.13 5.31
N ASN A 131 1.25 11.13 6.16
CA ASN A 131 0.95 12.54 5.91
C ASN A 131 1.79 13.20 4.80
N GLU A 132 2.80 12.51 4.27
CA GLU A 132 3.67 12.99 3.18
C GLU A 132 3.36 12.27 1.85
N ARG A 133 2.38 11.35 1.83
CA ARG A 133 2.16 10.41 0.74
C ARG A 133 0.83 10.63 0.01
N PRO A 134 0.71 11.62 -0.87
CA PRO A 134 -0.53 11.83 -1.63
C PRO A 134 -0.89 10.61 -2.49
N PHE A 135 0.12 9.85 -2.97
CA PHE A 135 -0.07 8.61 -3.73
C PHE A 135 -0.63 7.44 -2.89
N VAL A 136 -0.75 7.59 -1.55
CA VAL A 136 -1.48 6.70 -0.65
C VAL A 136 -2.80 7.35 -0.23
N LEU A 137 -2.79 8.64 0.14
CA LEU A 137 -3.97 9.34 0.65
C LEU A 137 -5.09 9.45 -0.39
N ILE A 138 -4.76 9.76 -1.65
CA ILE A 138 -5.76 9.86 -2.74
C ILE A 138 -6.45 8.52 -3.00
N PRO A 139 -5.72 7.40 -3.23
CA PRO A 139 -6.33 6.08 -3.38
C PRO A 139 -7.14 5.63 -2.14
N LEU A 140 -6.66 5.94 -0.93
CA LEU A 140 -7.37 5.60 0.30
C LEU A 140 -8.70 6.34 0.40
N LEU A 141 -8.71 7.65 0.13
CA LEU A 141 -9.92 8.45 0.11
C LEU A 141 -10.90 8.02 -0.99
N GLU A 142 -10.41 7.52 -2.13
CA GLU A 142 -11.27 6.92 -3.16
C GLU A 142 -12.07 5.72 -2.59
N ILE A 143 -11.41 4.81 -1.86
CA ILE A 143 -12.06 3.67 -1.22
C ILE A 143 -13.12 4.16 -0.21
N LEU A 144 -12.75 5.11 0.65
CA LEU A 144 -13.65 5.65 1.67
C LEU A 144 -14.86 6.39 1.10
N ASN A 145 -14.73 7.01 -0.07
CA ASN A 145 -15.83 7.71 -0.73
C ASN A 145 -16.80 6.76 -1.44
N LYS A 146 -16.30 5.64 -2.00
CA LYS A 146 -17.14 4.65 -2.70
C LYS A 146 -17.92 3.74 -1.76
N SER A 147 -17.58 3.68 -0.50
CA SER A 147 -18.01 2.62 0.42
C SER A 147 -18.68 3.16 1.69
N ALA A 148 -19.41 4.27 1.62
CA ALA A 148 -20.02 4.92 2.78
C ALA A 148 -20.85 3.96 3.67
N ASP A 149 -21.50 2.93 3.10
CA ASP A 149 -22.39 2.02 3.83
C ASP A 149 -21.72 0.74 4.34
N ASN A 150 -20.47 0.48 3.99
CA ASN A 150 -19.81 -0.82 4.24
C ASN A 150 -18.32 -0.72 4.62
N VAL A 151 -17.77 0.48 4.85
CA VAL A 151 -16.43 0.63 5.40
C VAL A 151 -16.48 0.42 6.90
N ASP A 152 -15.49 -0.31 7.42
CA ASP A 152 -15.26 -0.41 8.86
C ASP A 152 -15.31 1.00 9.48
N SER A 153 -16.20 1.18 10.45
CA SER A 153 -16.40 2.45 11.15
C SER A 153 -15.11 3.04 11.71
N THR A 154 -14.16 2.18 12.07
CA THR A 154 -12.83 2.53 12.55
C THR A 154 -12.03 3.31 11.50
N LEU A 155 -11.95 2.80 10.26
CA LEU A 155 -11.20 3.46 9.19
C LEU A 155 -11.94 4.73 8.72
N TYR A 156 -13.27 4.67 8.64
CA TYR A 156 -14.08 5.82 8.25
C TYR A 156 -13.98 6.99 9.22
N ALA A 157 -13.81 6.71 10.52
CA ALA A 157 -13.62 7.76 11.54
C ALA A 157 -12.37 8.62 11.29
N HIS A 158 -11.36 8.10 10.59
CA HIS A 158 -10.15 8.85 10.22
C HIS A 158 -10.26 9.62 8.89
N LYS A 159 -11.40 9.55 8.20
CA LYS A 159 -11.54 10.17 6.86
C LYS A 159 -11.23 11.66 6.86
N GLU A 160 -11.74 12.41 7.83
CA GLU A 160 -11.48 13.85 7.94
C GLU A 160 -9.98 14.14 8.20
N GLU A 161 -9.32 13.32 8.99
CA GLU A 161 -7.88 13.41 9.24
C GLU A 161 -7.09 13.21 7.94
N PHE A 162 -7.42 12.18 7.14
CA PHE A 162 -6.78 11.93 5.84
C PHE A 162 -7.04 13.07 4.84
N MET A 163 -8.24 13.65 4.84
CA MET A 163 -8.56 14.81 4.01
C MET A 163 -7.72 16.04 4.41
N GLN A 164 -7.49 16.27 5.71
CA GLN A 164 -6.63 17.36 6.18
C GLN A 164 -5.16 17.11 5.83
N MET A 165 -4.67 15.88 6.00
CA MET A 165 -3.31 15.51 5.55
C MET A 165 -3.13 15.83 4.07
N LEU A 166 -4.09 15.41 3.21
CA LEU A 166 -4.02 15.65 1.77
C LEU A 166 -4.06 17.15 1.41
N LYS A 167 -4.84 17.97 2.14
CA LYS A 167 -4.85 19.42 1.93
C LYS A 167 -3.49 20.06 2.20
N VAL A 168 -2.76 19.56 3.18
CA VAL A 168 -1.42 20.07 3.54
C VAL A 168 -0.37 19.60 2.54
N THR A 169 -0.41 18.32 2.15
CA THR A 169 0.57 17.71 1.26
C THR A 169 0.36 18.09 -0.20
N GLY A 170 -0.89 18.37 -0.58
CA GLY A 170 -1.27 18.59 -1.98
C GLY A 170 -1.54 17.27 -2.73
N SER A 171 -2.05 17.39 -3.92
CA SER A 171 -2.40 16.25 -4.80
C SER A 171 -1.60 16.24 -6.11
N ASP A 172 -0.68 17.18 -6.27
CA ASP A 172 0.04 17.39 -7.54
C ASP A 172 0.88 16.16 -7.93
N GLY A 173 0.85 15.84 -9.22
CA GLY A 173 1.64 14.75 -9.79
C GLY A 173 1.12 13.35 -9.49
N VAL A 174 -0.08 13.19 -8.90
CA VAL A 174 -0.74 11.89 -8.74
C VAL A 174 -1.90 11.78 -9.72
N VAL A 175 -1.76 10.94 -10.73
CA VAL A 175 -2.70 10.82 -11.85
C VAL A 175 -3.30 9.42 -11.90
N LYS A 176 -4.62 9.31 -11.95
CA LYS A 176 -5.29 8.03 -12.15
C LYS A 176 -5.01 7.50 -13.56
N ILE A 177 -4.51 6.26 -13.67
CA ILE A 177 -4.16 5.61 -14.94
C ILE A 177 -5.01 4.37 -15.24
N LEU A 178 -5.64 3.77 -14.23
CA LEU A 178 -6.52 2.61 -14.40
C LEU A 178 -7.59 2.60 -13.32
N ASP A 179 -8.86 2.54 -13.71
CA ASP A 179 -9.97 2.49 -12.77
C ASP A 179 -10.03 1.17 -11.99
N ALA A 180 -10.54 1.22 -10.76
CA ALA A 180 -10.68 0.05 -9.88
C ALA A 180 -11.49 -1.07 -10.53
N GLU A 181 -12.58 -0.76 -11.23
CA GLU A 181 -13.42 -1.75 -11.91
C GLU A 181 -12.68 -2.46 -13.07
N ALA A 182 -11.82 -1.72 -13.79
CA ALA A 182 -11.00 -2.30 -14.84
C ALA A 182 -9.87 -3.15 -14.25
N PHE A 183 -9.28 -2.73 -13.13
CA PHE A 183 -8.28 -3.49 -12.38
C PHE A 183 -8.89 -4.79 -11.80
N GLU A 184 -10.11 -4.72 -11.26
CA GLU A 184 -10.80 -5.87 -10.66
C GLU A 184 -10.98 -7.05 -11.64
N LYS A 185 -11.27 -6.75 -12.90
CA LYS A 185 -11.39 -7.76 -13.95
C LYS A 185 -10.08 -8.54 -14.22
N SER A 186 -8.96 -8.00 -13.74
CA SER A 186 -7.64 -8.62 -13.89
C SER A 186 -7.21 -9.39 -12.62
N VAL A 187 -7.91 -9.21 -11.49
CA VAL A 187 -7.64 -9.85 -10.20
C VAL A 187 -8.53 -11.07 -9.98
#